data_94f8c3dd975c5876a2bac53145e813b9
#
_entry.id   94f8c3dd975c5876a2bac53145e813b9
#
_cell.length_a   1.000
_cell.length_b   1.000
_cell.length_c   1.000
_cell.angle_alpha   90.00
_cell.angle_beta   90.00
_cell.angle_gamma   90.00
#
_symmetry.space_group_name_H-M   'P 1'
#
loop_
_entity.id
_entity.type
_entity.pdbx_description
1 polymer ?
#
loop_
_entity_poly.entity_id
_entity_poly.type
_entity_poly.pdbx_seq_one_letter_code
_entity_poly.pdbx_strand_id
1 'polypeptide(L)' 'MQTTTINIKGTHCNSCKLLIEDVCKEIKGAISCVVNFETGETKIEHDESFDWEAFKKEVESLGNYTVNLNEK' A
#
# COMPACT_ATOMS: atom_id res chain seq x y z
N MET A 1 -11.41 9.98 9.03
CA MET A 1 -10.09 9.57 8.56
C MET A 1 -9.55 8.46 9.42
N GLN A 2 -8.98 7.46 8.80
CA GLN A 2 -8.40 6.32 9.48
C GLN A 2 -6.98 6.11 9.00
N THR A 3 -6.17 5.46 9.82
CA THR A 3 -4.81 5.10 9.46
C THR A 3 -4.65 3.61 9.66
N THR A 4 -4.25 2.91 8.62
CA THR A 4 -4.04 1.48 8.68
C THR A 4 -2.60 1.19 8.28
N THR A 5 -1.96 0.30 9.03
CA THR A 5 -0.60 -0.12 8.73
C THR A 5 -0.66 -1.54 8.20
N ILE A 6 -0.08 -1.74 7.03
CA ILE A 6 -0.02 -3.06 6.43
C ILE A 6 1.43 -3.37 6.10
N ASN A 7 1.68 -4.57 5.64
CA ASN A 7 3.02 -5.00 5.27
C ASN A 7 3.01 -5.48 3.83
N ILE A 8 3.96 -5.00 3.05
CA ILE A 8 4.09 -5.40 1.66
C ILE A 8 5.47 -6.02 1.48
N LYS A 9 5.50 -7.26 1.06
CA LYS A 9 6.75 -7.96 0.81
C LYS A 9 7.19 -7.78 -0.62
N GLY A 10 8.49 -7.81 -0.84
CA GLY A 10 9.04 -7.65 -2.17
C GLY A 10 9.54 -6.25 -2.45
N THR A 11 9.39 -5.33 -1.50
CA THR A 11 9.87 -3.97 -1.69
C THR A 11 11.32 -3.90 -1.25
N HIS A 12 12.22 -3.76 -2.20
CA HIS A 12 13.65 -3.78 -1.89
C HIS A 12 14.36 -2.49 -2.26
N CYS A 13 13.68 -1.54 -2.86
CA CYS A 13 14.36 -0.34 -3.29
C CYS A 13 13.39 0.83 -3.32
N ASN A 14 13.96 2.00 -3.50
CA ASN A 14 13.17 3.23 -3.50
C ASN A 14 12.17 3.27 -4.65
N SER A 15 12.50 2.66 -5.76
CA SER A 15 11.57 2.62 -6.89
C SER A 15 10.31 1.85 -6.53
N CYS A 16 10.46 0.76 -5.81
CA CYS A 16 9.31 -0.02 -5.38
C CYS A 16 8.39 0.82 -4.49
N LYS A 17 9.00 1.56 -3.57
CA LYS A 17 8.24 2.47 -2.71
C LYS A 17 7.43 3.45 -3.53
N LEU A 18 8.05 4.08 -4.51
CA LEU A 18 7.38 5.09 -5.33
C LEU A 18 6.24 4.50 -6.13
N LEU A 19 6.43 3.30 -6.68
CA LEU A 19 5.39 2.64 -7.44
C LEU A 19 4.17 2.36 -6.58
N ILE A 20 4.41 1.85 -5.39
CA ILE A 20 3.31 1.48 -4.50
C ILE A 20 2.58 2.72 -4.02
N GLU A 21 3.32 3.77 -3.69
CA GLU A 21 2.69 5.01 -3.25
C GLU A 21 1.85 5.62 -4.37
N ASP A 22 2.32 5.50 -5.61
CA ASP A 22 1.59 6.03 -6.74
C ASP A 22 0.28 5.27 -6.94
N VAL A 23 0.34 3.95 -6.86
CA VAL A 23 -0.85 3.13 -6.97
C VAL A 23 -1.84 3.46 -5.86
N CYS A 24 -1.32 3.60 -4.64
CA CYS A 24 -2.17 3.88 -3.51
C CYS A 24 -2.98 5.16 -3.71
N LYS A 25 -2.35 6.17 -4.26
CA LYS A 25 -3.03 7.45 -4.47
C LYS A 25 -4.17 7.36 -5.45
N GLU A 26 -4.14 6.37 -6.33
CA GLU A 26 -5.20 6.22 -7.32
C GLU A 26 -6.37 5.41 -6.80
N ILE A 27 -6.23 4.81 -5.64
CA ILE A 27 -7.32 4.02 -5.07
C ILE A 27 -8.32 4.96 -4.43
N LYS A 28 -9.59 4.69 -4.68
CA LYS A 28 -10.65 5.50 -4.13
C LYS A 28 -10.62 5.46 -2.60
N GLY A 29 -10.67 6.62 -1.99
CA GLY A 29 -10.66 6.72 -0.54
C GLY A 29 -9.29 6.94 0.06
N ALA A 30 -8.24 6.86 -0.75
CA ALA A 30 -6.89 7.06 -0.25
C ALA A 30 -6.62 8.55 -0.05
N ILE A 31 -6.04 8.89 1.10
CA ILE A 31 -5.69 10.27 1.40
C ILE A 31 -4.18 10.43 1.35
N SER A 32 -3.46 9.50 1.97
CA SER A 32 -2.02 9.59 2.04
C SER A 32 -1.45 8.19 2.20
N CYS A 33 -0.24 8.00 1.71
CA CYS A 33 0.38 6.68 1.75
C CYS A 33 1.88 6.84 1.91
N VAL A 34 2.43 6.15 2.90
CA VAL A 34 3.87 6.17 3.17
C VAL A 34 4.35 4.74 3.23
N VAL A 35 5.34 4.42 2.41
CA VAL A 35 5.91 3.08 2.35
C VAL A 35 7.34 3.10 2.87
N ASN A 36 7.63 2.19 3.79
CA ASN A 36 9.00 1.97 4.23
C ASN A 36 9.53 0.75 3.52
N PHE A 37 10.35 0.96 2.49
CA PHE A 37 10.80 -0.16 1.66
C PHE A 37 11.81 -1.05 2.37
N GLU A 38 12.40 -0.58 3.46
CA GLU A 38 13.35 -1.41 4.19
C GLU A 38 12.66 -2.52 4.98
N THR A 39 11.49 -2.21 5.51
CA THR A 39 10.75 -3.19 6.30
C THR A 39 9.49 -3.68 5.61
N GLY A 40 9.05 -2.97 4.59
CA GLY A 40 7.79 -3.29 3.93
C GLY A 40 6.58 -2.68 4.61
N GLU A 41 6.79 -1.97 5.71
CA GLU A 41 5.68 -1.37 6.44
C GLU A 41 5.09 -0.22 5.66
N THR A 42 3.78 -0.23 5.51
CA THR A 42 3.08 0.79 4.73
C THR A 42 1.96 1.37 5.57
N LYS A 43 1.99 2.68 5.73
CA LYS A 43 0.94 3.39 6.46
C LYS A 43 0.05 4.12 5.46
N ILE A 44 -1.23 3.87 5.56
CA ILE A 44 -2.19 4.46 4.63
C ILE A 44 -3.23 5.23 5.42
N GLU A 45 -3.35 6.52 5.12
CA GLU A 45 -4.45 7.31 5.64
C GLU A 45 -5.57 7.28 4.62
N HIS A 46 -6.76 6.91 5.06
CA HIS A 46 -7.85 6.69 4.14
C HIS A 46 -9.18 6.95 4.84
N ASP A 47 -10.23 7.01 4.05
CA ASP A 47 -11.57 7.09 4.62
C ASP A 47 -12.25 5.73 4.52
N GLU A 48 -13.54 5.69 4.83
CA GLU A 48 -14.25 4.42 4.89
C GLU A 48 -14.46 3.79 3.52
N SER A 49 -14.33 4.56 2.47
CA SER A 49 -14.57 4.05 1.12
C SER A 49 -13.34 3.43 0.49
N PHE A 50 -12.23 3.36 1.22
CA PHE A 50 -11.00 2.82 0.66
C PHE A 50 -11.19 1.37 0.22
N ASP A 51 -10.82 1.09 -1.03
CA ASP A 51 -11.01 -0.23 -1.60
C ASP A 51 -9.74 -1.06 -1.44
N TRP A 52 -9.71 -1.86 -0.40
CA TRP A 52 -8.53 -2.67 -0.09
C TRP A 52 -8.25 -3.74 -1.15
N GLU A 53 -9.31 -4.31 -1.73
CA GLU A 53 -9.13 -5.32 -2.75
C GLU A 53 -8.50 -4.75 -4.01
N ALA A 54 -8.96 -3.56 -4.40
CA ALA A 54 -8.38 -2.91 -5.57
C ALA A 54 -6.91 -2.57 -5.31
N PHE A 55 -6.62 -2.07 -4.11
CA PHE A 55 -5.26 -1.74 -3.75
C PHE A 55 -4.36 -2.98 -3.83
N LYS A 56 -4.82 -4.07 -3.24
CA LYS A 56 -4.04 -5.30 -3.24
C LYS A 56 -3.80 -5.79 -4.67
N LYS A 57 -4.84 -5.81 -5.48
CA LYS A 57 -4.72 -6.27 -6.86
C LYS A 57 -3.74 -5.41 -7.64
N GLU A 58 -3.85 -4.11 -7.50
CA GLU A 58 -2.99 -3.21 -8.25
C GLU A 58 -1.53 -3.38 -7.85
N VAL A 59 -1.28 -3.48 -6.55
CA VAL A 59 0.09 -3.65 -6.08
C VAL A 59 0.67 -4.97 -6.54
N GLU A 60 -0.11 -6.03 -6.43
CA GLU A 60 0.39 -7.35 -6.81
C GLU A 60 0.59 -7.47 -8.31
N SER A 61 -0.10 -6.65 -9.09
CA SER A 61 0.07 -6.67 -10.54
C SER A 61 1.34 -5.94 -10.98
N LEU A 62 1.97 -5.17 -10.10
CA LEU A 62 3.19 -4.46 -10.45
C LEU A 62 4.40 -5.39 -10.53
N GLY A 63 4.34 -6.53 -9.87
CA GLY A 63 5.46 -7.44 -9.85
C GLY A 63 5.28 -8.48 -8.77
N ASN A 64 6.38 -8.87 -8.15
CA ASN A 64 6.36 -9.94 -7.16
C ASN A 64 6.12 -9.40 -5.75
N TYR A 65 5.14 -8.55 -5.61
CA TYR A 65 4.78 -7.99 -4.31
C TYR A 65 3.68 -8.81 -3.67
N THR A 66 3.73 -8.93 -2.37
CA THR A 66 2.67 -9.59 -1.60
C THR A 66 2.16 -8.60 -0.56
N VAL A 67 0.88 -8.32 -0.61
CA VAL A 67 0.25 -7.40 0.32
C VAL A 67 -0.34 -8.18 1.48
N ASN A 68 0.10 -7.84 2.68
CA ASN A 68 -0.37 -8.49 3.89
C ASN A 68 -1.28 -7.52 4.62
N LEU A 69 -2.56 -7.74 4.52
CA LEU A 69 -3.54 -6.85 5.13
C LEU A 69 -3.78 -7.27 6.57
N ASN A 70 -2.72 -7.24 7.35
CA ASN A 70 -2.80 -7.69 8.71
C ASN A 70 -3.11 -6.53 9.60
N GLU A 71 -4.35 -6.30 9.82
CA GLU A 71 -4.67 -5.30 10.69
C GLU A 71 -4.81 -5.76 12.03
N LYS A 72 -4.42 -6.34 12.48
CA LYS A 72 -4.50 -6.62 13.72
C LYS A 72 -4.60 -6.54 14.31
#